data_1436b495f3977d261d1c466ad0a9ad07
#
_entry.id   1436b495f3977d261d1c466ad0a9ad07
#
_cell.length_a   1.000
_cell.length_b   1.000
_cell.length_c   1.000
_cell.angle_alpha   90.00
_cell.angle_beta   90.00
_cell.angle_gamma   90.00
#
_symmetry.space_group_name_H-M   'P 1'
#
loop_
_entity.id
_entity.type
_entity.pdbx_description
1 polymer ?
#
loop_
_entity_poly.entity_id
_entity_poly.type
_entity_poly.pdbx_seq_one_letter_code
_entity_poly.pdbx_strand_id
1 'polypeptide(L)'
;MDTTADAHNDRSQPDHPADGLSVIVAGSRSILNCLSRDGQRRIVAEAIDRSGFAVAEIVSGTARGVDQLGEDWATQRGIPVERFPADWNTHGKAAGPIRNEKMAEYADALVAIRVNGSAGTGDMIDTGTDVLGTDRVHRVPVTSSE
;
A
#
# COMPACT_ATOMS: atom_id res chain seq x y z
N MET A 1 -1.72 -29.39 4.86
CA MET A 1 -1.59 -29.18 4.42
C MET A 1 -1.73 -28.91 3.89
N ASP A 2 -1.74 -28.42 4.19
CA ASP A 2 -1.83 -27.85 3.70
C ASP A 2 -2.03 -27.57 3.05
N THR A 3 -2.24 -27.50 3.16
CA THR A 3 -2.41 -27.10 2.63
C THR A 3 -2.62 -26.94 1.87
N THR A 4 -2.86 -26.82 2.01
CA THR A 4 -3.02 -26.44 1.42
C THR A 4 -3.19 -26.25 0.59
N ALA A 5 -3.52 -26.15 0.48
CA ALA A 5 -3.63 -25.75 -0.09
C ALA A 5 -3.83 -25.50 -0.89
N ASP A 6 -3.96 -25.09 -0.75
CA ASP A 6 -4.09 -24.60 -1.29
C ASP A 6 -4.27 -24.16 -2.09
N ALA A 7 -4.61 -23.95 -2.24
CA ALA A 7 -4.69 -23.45 -2.74
C ALA A 7 -4.87 -22.85 -3.36
N HIS A 8 -4.94 -22.21 -3.18
CA HIS A 8 -4.96 -21.43 -3.47
C HIS A 8 -4.79 -20.86 -4.33
N ASN A 9 -4.96 -20.52 -4.42
CA ASN A 9 -4.74 -19.86 -4.94
C ASN A 9 -4.36 -19.46 -5.46
N ASP A 10 -4.75 -19.16 -6.05
CA ASP A 10 -4.24 -18.78 -6.11
C ASP A 10 -3.72 -18.03 -5.51
N ARG A 11 -4.14 -17.48 -5.55
CA ARG A 11 -3.45 -16.65 -4.75
C ARG A 11 -3.33 -17.16 -3.45
N SER A 12 -3.24 -17.46 -3.31
CA SER A 12 -3.13 -17.88 -2.30
C SER A 12 -2.05 -18.52 -2.03
N GLN A 13 -1.42 -18.16 -2.12
CA GLN A 13 -0.48 -18.63 -1.86
C GLN A 13 0.19 -18.97 -0.95
N PRO A 14 0.65 -19.31 -0.88
CA PRO A 14 1.15 -20.07 0.18
C PRO A 14 2.28 -19.48 0.92
N ASP A 15 2.85 -18.46 0.41
CA ASP A 15 3.89 -17.72 1.10
C ASP A 15 3.35 -16.93 2.26
N HIS A 16 2.05 -16.75 2.32
CA HIS A 16 1.43 -15.93 3.34
C HIS A 16 0.83 -16.79 4.42
N PRO A 17 0.77 -16.31 5.66
CA PRO A 17 -0.03 -16.98 6.66
C PRO A 17 -1.46 -17.17 6.14
N ALA A 18 -2.11 -18.20 6.61
CA ALA A 18 -3.40 -18.59 6.06
C ALA A 18 -4.40 -17.44 6.04
N ASP A 19 -4.35 -16.56 7.04
CA ASP A 19 -5.30 -15.46 7.16
C ASP A 19 -4.67 -14.10 6.95
N GLY A 20 -3.47 -14.06 6.38
CA GLY A 20 -2.78 -12.81 6.14
C GLY A 20 -2.87 -12.35 4.69
N LEU A 21 -2.79 -11.06 4.51
CA LEU A 21 -2.93 -10.44 3.20
C LEU A 21 -1.66 -9.68 2.83
N SER A 22 -1.43 -9.58 1.53
CA SER A 22 -0.45 -8.64 0.97
C SER A 22 -1.16 -7.31 0.81
N VAL A 23 -0.73 -6.30 1.56
CA VAL A 23 -1.42 -5.02 1.63
C VAL A 23 -0.52 -3.91 1.10
N ILE A 24 -1.01 -3.19 0.09
CA ILE A 24 -0.32 -2.00 -0.41
C ILE A 24 -0.53 -0.88 0.59
N VAL A 25 0.55 -0.21 1.01
CA VAL A 25 0.44 1.04 1.74
C VAL A 25 1.00 2.12 0.83
N ALA A 26 0.12 2.95 0.33
CA ALA A 26 0.47 3.96 -0.65
C ALA A 26 -0.08 5.30 -0.23
N GLY A 27 0.60 6.36 -0.65
CA GLY A 27 0.10 7.67 -0.31
C GLY A 27 0.99 8.77 -0.81
N SER A 28 0.63 9.98 -0.40
CA SER A 28 1.19 11.20 -0.94
C SER A 28 2.57 11.47 -0.36
N ARG A 29 3.45 11.90 -1.23
CA ARG A 29 4.77 12.37 -0.83
C ARG A 29 4.65 13.61 0.06
N SER A 30 3.63 14.42 -0.16
CA SER A 30 3.44 15.67 0.55
C SER A 30 3.13 15.49 2.05
N ILE A 31 2.91 14.28 2.51
CA ILE A 31 2.77 14.04 3.95
C ILE A 31 4.03 14.53 4.69
N LEU A 32 5.16 14.53 4.01
CA LEU A 32 6.43 14.99 4.60
C LEU A 32 6.38 16.45 5.01
N ASN A 33 5.46 17.22 4.45
CA ASN A 33 5.34 18.65 4.70
C ASN A 33 4.23 19.01 5.67
N CYS A 34 3.47 18.05 6.14
CA CYS A 34 2.25 18.33 6.89
C CYS A 34 2.38 18.10 8.39
N LEU A 35 3.23 17.18 8.78
CA LEU A 35 3.26 16.72 10.16
C LEU A 35 4.69 16.47 10.60
N SER A 36 4.87 16.38 11.93
CA SER A 36 6.11 15.90 12.48
C SER A 36 6.34 14.46 12.08
N ARG A 37 7.55 13.98 12.24
CA ARG A 37 7.87 12.60 11.91
C ARG A 37 7.01 11.62 12.70
N ASP A 38 6.83 11.89 13.99
CA ASP A 38 6.00 11.04 14.82
C ASP A 38 4.54 11.08 14.38
N GLY A 39 4.05 12.24 13.98
CA GLY A 39 2.68 12.38 13.47
C GLY A 39 2.48 11.60 12.19
N GLN A 40 3.48 11.64 11.31
CA GLN A 40 3.42 10.88 10.06
C GLN A 40 3.35 9.40 10.33
N ARG A 41 4.20 8.90 11.23
CA ARG A 41 4.22 7.49 11.59
C ARG A 41 2.90 7.05 12.21
N ARG A 42 2.34 7.92 13.05
CA ARG A 42 1.08 7.62 13.71
C ARG A 42 -0.07 7.49 12.72
N ILE A 43 -0.14 8.39 11.76
CA ILE A 43 -1.20 8.33 10.75
C ILE A 43 -1.13 7.03 9.96
N VAL A 44 0.07 6.65 9.54
CA VAL A 44 0.23 5.42 8.78
C VAL A 44 -0.15 4.20 9.62
N ALA A 45 0.33 4.15 10.86
CA ALA A 45 0.01 3.03 11.75
C ALA A 45 -1.49 2.93 12.01
N GLU A 46 -2.13 4.06 12.27
CA GLU A 46 -3.58 4.07 12.51
C GLU A 46 -4.36 3.69 11.27
N ALA A 47 -3.91 4.12 10.10
CA ALA A 47 -4.59 3.78 8.86
C ALA A 47 -4.58 2.28 8.63
N ILE A 48 -3.43 1.65 8.84
CA ILE A 48 -3.31 0.21 8.68
C ILE A 48 -4.19 -0.51 9.71
N ASP A 49 -4.14 -0.06 10.96
CA ASP A 49 -4.92 -0.67 12.03
C ASP A 49 -6.42 -0.56 11.75
N ARG A 50 -6.88 0.62 11.35
CA ARG A 50 -8.30 0.86 11.12
C ARG A 50 -8.83 0.17 9.86
N SER A 51 -7.94 -0.19 8.95
CA SER A 51 -8.35 -0.92 7.75
C SER A 51 -8.95 -2.28 8.10
N GLY A 52 -8.54 -2.84 9.21
CA GLY A 52 -9.00 -4.16 9.62
C GLY A 52 -8.33 -5.30 8.88
N PHE A 53 -7.40 -5.00 7.96
CA PHE A 53 -6.72 -6.05 7.20
C PHE A 53 -5.68 -6.75 8.07
N ALA A 54 -5.64 -8.06 8.00
CA ALA A 54 -4.60 -8.86 8.65
C ALA A 54 -3.38 -8.87 7.72
N VAL A 55 -2.34 -8.13 8.10
CA VAL A 55 -1.21 -7.89 7.21
C VAL A 55 -0.17 -9.00 7.36
N ALA A 56 0.08 -9.73 6.27
CA ALA A 56 1.16 -10.70 6.20
C ALA A 56 2.36 -10.14 5.45
N GLU A 57 2.12 -9.15 4.60
CA GLU A 57 3.18 -8.55 3.78
C GLU A 57 2.76 -7.14 3.43
N ILE A 58 3.72 -6.21 3.41
CA ILE A 58 3.48 -4.86 2.93
C ILE A 58 4.02 -4.75 1.51
N VAL A 59 3.21 -4.14 0.64
CA VAL A 59 3.59 -3.89 -0.75
C VAL A 59 3.83 -2.40 -0.89
N SER A 60 5.01 -2.02 -1.37
CA SER A 60 5.45 -0.63 -1.40
C SER A 60 5.85 -0.21 -2.81
N GLY A 61 5.42 1.00 -3.21
CA GLY A 61 5.84 1.61 -4.46
C GLY A 61 7.18 2.33 -4.34
N THR A 62 7.77 2.36 -3.17
CA THR A 62 9.09 2.91 -2.88
C THR A 62 9.21 4.43 -3.03
N ALA A 63 8.08 5.13 -3.18
CA ALA A 63 8.10 6.59 -3.21
C ALA A 63 8.40 7.14 -1.82
N ARG A 64 8.85 8.39 -1.79
CA ARG A 64 9.06 9.06 -0.50
C ARG A 64 7.71 9.32 0.16
N GLY A 65 7.73 9.49 1.46
CA GLY A 65 6.52 9.81 2.21
C GLY A 65 5.82 8.54 2.70
N VAL A 66 4.55 8.42 2.40
CA VAL A 66 3.73 7.33 2.94
C VAL A 66 4.28 5.95 2.60
N ASP A 67 4.77 5.76 1.37
CA ASP A 67 5.30 4.45 0.99
C ASP A 67 6.42 4.00 1.91
N GLN A 68 7.36 4.90 2.19
CA GLN A 68 8.48 4.57 3.07
C GLN A 68 8.04 4.38 4.52
N LEU A 69 7.07 5.15 4.96
CA LEU A 69 6.54 4.98 6.31
C LEU A 69 5.87 3.62 6.47
N GLY A 70 5.22 3.14 5.42
CA GLY A 70 4.66 1.79 5.44
C GLY A 70 5.74 0.72 5.52
N GLU A 71 6.84 0.92 4.80
CA GLU A 71 7.98 0.00 4.90
C GLU A 71 8.56 -0.01 6.31
N ASP A 72 8.69 1.17 6.93
CA ASP A 72 9.20 1.26 8.30
C ASP A 72 8.27 0.54 9.28
N TRP A 73 6.97 0.73 9.12
CA TRP A 73 5.98 0.07 9.96
C TRP A 73 6.16 -1.45 9.89
N ALA A 74 6.34 -1.98 8.68
CA ALA A 74 6.53 -3.41 8.50
C ALA A 74 7.83 -3.90 9.10
N THR A 75 8.91 -3.16 8.86
CA THR A 75 10.23 -3.55 9.36
C THR A 75 10.24 -3.64 10.88
N GLN A 76 9.61 -2.69 11.55
CA GLN A 76 9.55 -2.70 13.00
C GLN A 76 8.79 -3.90 13.56
N ARG A 77 7.93 -4.51 12.76
CA ARG A 77 7.11 -5.65 13.19
C ARG A 77 7.58 -6.97 12.61
N GLY A 78 8.69 -6.97 11.87
CA GLY A 78 9.19 -8.19 11.28
C GLY A 78 8.33 -8.70 10.12
N ILE A 79 7.55 -7.80 9.51
CA ILE A 79 6.69 -8.16 8.39
C ILE A 79 7.45 -7.91 7.09
N PRO A 80 7.45 -8.85 6.15
CA PRO A 80 8.20 -8.67 4.90
C PRO A 80 7.60 -7.57 4.03
N VAL A 81 8.45 -6.98 3.19
CA VAL A 81 8.08 -5.91 2.27
C VAL A 81 8.42 -6.33 0.86
N GLU A 82 7.43 -6.22 -0.03
CA GLU A 82 7.64 -6.41 -1.46
C GLU A 82 7.64 -5.04 -2.13
N ARG A 83 8.71 -4.71 -2.86
CA ARG A 83 8.90 -3.38 -3.44
C ARG A 83 8.67 -3.40 -4.93
N PHE A 84 7.97 -2.37 -5.41
CA PHE A 84 7.67 -2.19 -6.84
C PHE A 84 8.14 -0.80 -7.25
N PRO A 85 9.43 -0.61 -7.51
CA PRO A 85 9.90 0.71 -7.93
C PRO A 85 9.40 1.03 -9.34
N ALA A 86 9.02 2.29 -9.55
CA ALA A 86 8.61 2.75 -10.86
C ALA A 86 9.83 2.92 -11.76
N ASP A 87 9.70 2.50 -13.01
CA ASP A 87 10.80 2.56 -13.98
C ASP A 87 10.67 3.83 -14.81
N TRP A 88 11.04 4.95 -14.20
CA TRP A 88 10.93 6.26 -14.83
C TRP A 88 11.77 6.37 -16.10
N ASN A 89 12.92 5.68 -16.12
CA ASN A 89 13.80 5.75 -17.29
C ASN A 89 13.18 5.13 -18.54
N THR A 90 12.41 4.07 -18.37
CA THR A 90 11.78 3.38 -19.49
C THR A 90 10.44 4.00 -19.87
N HIS A 91 9.65 4.38 -18.88
CA HIS A 91 8.24 4.73 -19.10
C HIS A 91 7.92 6.21 -18.91
N GLY A 92 8.87 7.00 -18.41
CA GLY A 92 8.59 8.42 -18.17
C GLY A 92 7.41 8.59 -17.23
N LYS A 93 6.51 9.48 -17.58
CA LYS A 93 5.36 9.79 -16.72
C LYS A 93 4.42 8.60 -16.52
N ALA A 94 4.44 7.65 -17.42
CA ALA A 94 3.58 6.48 -17.29
C ALA A 94 4.10 5.49 -16.25
N ALA A 95 5.33 5.66 -15.77
CA ALA A 95 5.95 4.70 -14.87
C ALA A 95 5.15 4.52 -13.57
N GLY A 96 4.63 5.62 -13.01
CA GLY A 96 3.83 5.54 -11.79
C GLY A 96 2.56 4.72 -11.98
N PRO A 97 1.71 5.07 -12.94
CA PRO A 97 0.51 4.29 -13.20
C PRO A 97 0.77 2.83 -13.54
N ILE A 98 1.83 2.55 -14.31
CA ILE A 98 2.19 1.17 -14.63
C ILE A 98 2.55 0.40 -13.36
N ARG A 99 3.37 1.00 -12.50
CA ARG A 99 3.76 0.39 -11.23
C ARG A 99 2.54 0.17 -10.33
N ASN A 100 1.63 1.15 -10.29
CA ASN A 100 0.42 1.03 -9.48
C ASN A 100 -0.42 -0.16 -9.91
N GLU A 101 -0.55 -0.36 -11.21
CA GLU A 101 -1.30 -1.50 -11.73
C GLU A 101 -0.65 -2.82 -11.33
N LYS A 102 0.68 -2.90 -11.42
CA LYS A 102 1.38 -4.11 -11.02
C LYS A 102 1.19 -4.42 -9.54
N MET A 103 1.21 -3.38 -8.70
CA MET A 103 0.98 -3.58 -7.28
C MET A 103 -0.43 -4.10 -7.03
N ALA A 104 -1.43 -3.50 -7.69
CA ALA A 104 -2.81 -3.92 -7.50
C ALA A 104 -3.02 -5.37 -7.94
N GLU A 105 -2.36 -5.78 -9.00
CA GLU A 105 -2.47 -7.16 -9.48
C GLU A 105 -1.81 -8.16 -8.53
N TYR A 106 -0.75 -7.73 -7.86
CA TYR A 106 -0.02 -8.58 -6.94
C TYR A 106 -0.68 -8.69 -5.58
N ALA A 107 -1.20 -7.58 -5.07
CA ALA A 107 -1.64 -7.48 -3.68
C ALA A 107 -3.09 -7.95 -3.49
N ASP A 108 -3.48 -8.04 -2.23
CA ASP A 108 -4.83 -8.43 -1.84
C ASP A 108 -5.66 -7.23 -1.39
N ALA A 109 -5.02 -6.17 -0.93
CA ALA A 109 -5.73 -5.03 -0.37
C ALA A 109 -4.86 -3.78 -0.46
N LEU A 110 -5.48 -2.62 -0.26
CA LEU A 110 -4.83 -1.32 -0.36
C LEU A 110 -5.24 -0.44 0.80
N VAL A 111 -4.24 0.16 1.46
CA VAL A 111 -4.45 1.27 2.39
C VAL A 111 -3.83 2.50 1.71
N ALA A 112 -4.66 3.47 1.38
CA ALA A 112 -4.22 4.66 0.65
C ALA A 112 -4.43 5.90 1.50
N ILE A 113 -3.35 6.64 1.72
CA ILE A 113 -3.38 7.88 2.50
C ILE A 113 -3.14 9.04 1.53
N ARG A 114 -4.21 9.75 1.22
CA ARG A 114 -4.17 10.79 0.19
C ARG A 114 -4.16 12.15 0.85
N VAL A 115 -3.08 12.91 0.64
CA VAL A 115 -2.91 14.23 1.23
C VAL A 115 -3.32 15.28 0.20
N ASN A 116 -4.28 16.13 0.57
CA ASN A 116 -4.73 17.27 -0.26
C ASN A 116 -5.11 16.85 -1.68
N GLY A 117 -5.69 15.66 -1.84
CA GLY A 117 -6.18 15.21 -3.14
C GLY A 117 -5.11 14.96 -4.19
N SER A 118 -3.91 14.53 -3.79
CA SER A 118 -2.82 14.33 -4.73
C SER A 118 -3.18 13.33 -5.84
N ALA A 119 -2.67 13.62 -7.04
CA ALA A 119 -3.06 12.87 -8.23
C ALA A 119 -2.51 11.46 -8.26
N GLY A 120 -1.27 11.27 -7.84
CA GLY A 120 -0.66 9.93 -7.87
C GLY A 120 -1.37 8.95 -6.96
N THR A 121 -1.74 9.41 -5.76
CA THR A 121 -2.50 8.56 -4.84
C THR A 121 -3.90 8.33 -5.36
N GLY A 122 -4.50 9.34 -6.00
CA GLY A 122 -5.80 9.17 -6.64
C GLY A 122 -5.78 8.08 -7.68
N ASP A 123 -4.73 8.04 -8.51
CA ASP A 123 -4.57 6.98 -9.49
C ASP A 123 -4.47 5.61 -8.82
N MET A 124 -3.72 5.51 -7.72
CA MET A 124 -3.60 4.25 -7.01
C MET A 124 -4.95 3.80 -6.46
N ILE A 125 -5.74 4.74 -5.94
CA ILE A 125 -7.07 4.42 -5.41
C ILE A 125 -7.96 3.90 -6.53
N ASP A 126 -7.97 4.59 -7.67
CA ASP A 126 -8.81 4.18 -8.80
C ASP A 126 -8.39 2.79 -9.31
N THR A 127 -7.10 2.58 -9.49
CA THR A 127 -6.59 1.31 -9.96
C THR A 127 -6.87 0.19 -8.96
N GLY A 128 -6.63 0.46 -7.69
CA GLY A 128 -6.89 -0.53 -6.64
C GLY A 128 -8.35 -0.88 -6.55
N THR A 129 -9.23 0.11 -6.66
CA THR A 129 -10.67 -0.15 -6.61
C THR A 129 -11.11 -1.03 -7.79
N ASP A 130 -10.56 -0.75 -8.98
CA ASP A 130 -10.90 -1.54 -10.17
C ASP A 130 -10.42 -2.98 -10.06
N VAL A 131 -9.23 -3.19 -9.53
CA VAL A 131 -8.62 -4.52 -9.50
C VAL A 131 -9.03 -5.31 -8.26
N LEU A 132 -9.06 -4.66 -7.10
CA LEU A 132 -9.26 -5.34 -5.82
C LEU A 132 -10.69 -5.29 -5.31
N GLY A 133 -11.46 -4.32 -5.77
CA GLY A 133 -12.81 -4.11 -5.26
C GLY A 133 -12.83 -3.17 -4.07
N THR A 134 -13.98 -2.54 -3.87
CA THR A 134 -14.16 -1.50 -2.87
C THR A 134 -13.89 -1.99 -1.45
N ASP A 135 -14.23 -3.23 -1.16
CA ASP A 135 -14.07 -3.80 0.18
C ASP A 135 -12.61 -3.98 0.58
N ARG A 136 -11.73 -4.01 -0.39
CA ARG A 136 -10.31 -4.22 -0.15
C ARG A 136 -9.51 -2.93 -0.26
N VAL A 137 -10.18 -1.78 -0.34
CA VAL A 137 -9.51 -0.48 -0.43
C VAL A 137 -9.94 0.39 0.74
N HIS A 138 -8.99 0.71 1.61
CA HIS A 138 -9.22 1.60 2.76
C HIS A 138 -8.60 2.95 2.44
N ARG A 139 -9.44 3.96 2.30
CA ARG A 139 -8.99 5.31 1.91
C ARG A 139 -8.97 6.22 3.12
N VAL A 140 -7.86 6.93 3.28
CA VAL A 140 -7.68 7.88 4.37
C VAL A 140 -7.34 9.23 3.77
N PRO A 141 -8.30 10.14 3.65
CA PRO A 141 -8.00 11.49 3.18
C PRO A 141 -7.38 12.30 4.31
N VAL A 142 -6.35 13.05 3.97
CA VAL A 142 -5.69 13.94 4.92
C VAL A 142 -5.67 15.33 4.32
N THR A 143 -6.12 16.31 5.06
CA THR A 143 -6.12 17.70 4.63
C THR A 143 -5.16 18.49 5.50
N SER A 144 -4.22 19.16 4.86
CA SER A 144 -3.29 20.04 5.54
C SER A 144 -4.00 21.33 5.90
N SER A 145 -3.90 21.74 7.13
CA SER A 145 -4.54 22.96 7.52
C SER A 145 -3.71 24.18 7.21
N GLU A 146 -2.60 24.11 6.81
CA GLU A 146 -1.75 25.08 6.50
C GLU A 146 -1.68 26.01 6.39
#